data_a15aeb13744a33ff8d240f94f5537dfe
#
_entry.id   a15aeb13744a33ff8d240f94f5537dfe
#
_cell.length_a   1.000
_cell.length_b   1.000
_cell.length_c   1.000
_cell.angle_alpha   90.00
_cell.angle_beta   90.00
_cell.angle_gamma   90.00
#
_symmetry.space_group_name_H-M   'P 1'
#
loop_
_entity.id
_entity.type
_entity.pdbx_description
1 polymer ?
#
loop_
_entity_poly.entity_id
_entity_poly.type
_entity_poly.pdbx_seq_one_letter_code
_entity_poly.pdbx_strand_id
1 'polypeptide(L)'
;MQRDPNGNPGGILLEGMTSVSALLNTPADINDRKILRVLIDRSRRRAKAPEIGYLTAKSHELGFPVVFAEPEELDRLTAGTTHGGIAALCTDRTIPPLSADRIRPCGFYVCLEGMEDPYNFGNAIRSLYAAGVDGVVLSPRNWMSAAGVVAKASAGCSEKLPLFLADADTLIREFRAAG
;
A
#
# COMPACT_ATOMS: atom_id res chain seq x y z
N MET A 1 8.08 9.98 17.18
CA MET A 1 8.55 9.14 16.05
C MET A 1 8.95 7.80 16.64
N GLN A 2 8.05 6.81 16.59
CA GLN A 2 8.31 5.47 17.12
C GLN A 2 9.28 4.77 16.17
N ARG A 3 10.38 4.27 16.70
CA ARG A 3 11.30 3.39 15.95
C ARG A 3 10.87 1.96 16.22
N ASP A 4 10.99 1.11 15.22
CA ASP A 4 10.83 -0.33 15.41
C ASP A 4 11.95 -0.89 16.32
N PRO A 5 11.84 -2.14 16.84
CA PRO A 5 12.87 -2.78 17.67
C PRO A 5 14.26 -2.87 17.01
N ASN A 6 14.35 -2.66 15.69
CA ASN A 6 15.59 -2.70 14.90
C ASN A 6 16.13 -1.29 14.56
N GLY A 7 15.55 -0.23 15.18
CA GLY A 7 16.03 1.15 15.01
C GLY A 7 15.58 1.84 13.70
N ASN A 8 14.75 1.19 12.89
CA ASN A 8 14.16 1.80 11.70
C ASN A 8 13.10 2.84 12.08
N PRO A 9 13.02 3.98 11.39
CA PRO A 9 11.88 4.88 11.56
C PRO A 9 10.61 4.10 11.23
N GLY A 10 9.65 4.07 12.18
CA GLY A 10 8.39 3.36 12.04
C GLY A 10 7.74 3.68 10.70
N GLY A 11 7.45 2.63 9.93
CA GLY A 11 6.89 2.73 8.59
C GLY A 11 6.80 1.35 7.98
N ILE A 12 6.10 1.23 6.86
CA ILE A 12 5.97 -0.01 6.12
C ILE A 12 6.99 -0.08 4.99
N LEU A 13 7.35 -1.31 4.60
CA LEU A 13 8.17 -1.57 3.44
C LEU A 13 7.29 -2.09 2.28
N LEU A 14 7.26 -1.36 1.18
CA LEU A 14 6.69 -1.83 -0.09
C LEU A 14 7.77 -2.53 -0.90
N GLU A 15 7.51 -3.77 -1.28
CA GLU A 15 8.43 -4.61 -2.04
C GLU A 15 8.06 -4.66 -3.52
N GLY A 16 9.08 -4.50 -4.36
CA GLY A 16 8.98 -4.61 -5.81
C GLY A 16 8.43 -3.37 -6.50
N MET A 17 8.85 -3.20 -7.76
CA MET A 17 8.45 -2.05 -8.58
C MET A 17 6.94 -1.91 -8.72
N THR A 18 6.20 -3.01 -8.78
CA THR A 18 4.74 -3.01 -8.92
C THR A 18 4.05 -2.30 -7.76
N SER A 19 4.41 -2.63 -6.50
CA SER A 19 3.85 -1.99 -5.32
C SER A 19 4.27 -0.53 -5.21
N VAL A 20 5.54 -0.23 -5.49
CA VAL A 20 6.07 1.12 -5.43
C VAL A 20 5.43 2.02 -6.49
N SER A 21 5.31 1.56 -7.73
CA SER A 21 4.66 2.33 -8.80
C SER A 21 3.17 2.50 -8.57
N ALA A 22 2.50 1.53 -7.94
CA ALA A 22 1.10 1.66 -7.57
C ALA A 22 0.89 2.84 -6.63
N LEU A 23 1.70 2.96 -5.58
CA LEU A 23 1.66 4.10 -4.66
C LEU A 23 1.99 5.43 -5.38
N LEU A 24 3.08 5.47 -6.15
CA LEU A 24 3.51 6.69 -6.86
C LEU A 24 2.49 7.25 -7.85
N ASN A 25 1.58 6.40 -8.36
CA ASN A 25 0.55 6.78 -9.31
C ASN A 25 -0.85 6.86 -8.69
N THR A 26 -0.95 6.85 -7.35
CA THR A 26 -2.22 6.99 -6.64
C THR A 26 -2.34 8.41 -6.08
N PRO A 27 -3.49 9.09 -6.31
CA PRO A 27 -3.75 10.39 -5.72
C PRO A 27 -3.72 10.37 -4.19
N ALA A 28 -3.27 11.46 -3.57
CA ALA A 28 -3.10 11.56 -2.12
C ALA A 28 -4.41 11.55 -1.33
N ASP A 29 -5.54 11.87 -1.95
CA ASP A 29 -6.88 11.77 -1.37
C ASP A 29 -7.37 10.32 -1.26
N ILE A 30 -6.82 9.41 -2.08
CA ILE A 30 -7.06 7.97 -2.00
C ILE A 30 -6.07 7.31 -1.03
N ASN A 31 -4.81 7.71 -1.07
CA ASN A 31 -3.76 7.13 -0.24
C ASN A 31 -2.72 8.20 0.15
N ASP A 32 -2.72 8.58 1.41
CA ASP A 32 -1.86 9.64 1.97
C ASP A 32 -0.44 9.16 2.33
N ARG A 33 -0.14 7.88 2.07
CA ARG A 33 1.18 7.29 2.31
C ARG A 33 2.26 8.02 1.53
N LYS A 34 3.38 8.32 2.18
CA LYS A 34 4.54 8.97 1.57
C LYS A 34 5.72 8.02 1.51
N ILE A 35 6.45 8.06 0.41
CA ILE A 35 7.74 7.38 0.32
C ILE A 35 8.77 8.19 1.11
N LEU A 36 9.45 7.53 2.05
CA LEU A 36 10.54 8.09 2.84
C LEU A 36 11.89 7.89 2.14
N ARG A 37 12.08 6.74 1.52
CA ARG A 37 13.24 6.43 0.66
C ARG A 37 12.96 5.21 -0.20
N VAL A 38 13.63 5.14 -1.34
CA VAL A 38 13.66 3.96 -2.20
C VAL A 38 15.04 3.32 -2.13
N LEU A 39 15.08 2.00 -1.94
CA LEU A 39 16.28 1.18 -1.95
C LEU A 39 16.35 0.39 -3.25
N ILE A 40 17.49 0.39 -3.90
CA ILE A 40 17.75 -0.32 -5.15
C ILE A 40 18.97 -1.21 -4.97
N ASP A 41 18.81 -2.48 -5.29
CA ASP A 41 19.90 -3.45 -5.34
C ASP A 41 20.99 -2.97 -6.32
N ARG A 42 22.19 -2.70 -5.78
CA ARG A 42 23.33 -2.18 -6.52
C ARG A 42 23.76 -3.12 -7.66
N SER A 43 23.67 -4.42 -7.44
CA SER A 43 24.05 -5.44 -8.42
C SER A 43 23.15 -5.42 -9.66
N ARG A 44 21.89 -4.97 -9.50
CA ARG A 44 20.88 -4.92 -10.56
C ARG A 44 20.81 -3.58 -11.30
N ARG A 45 21.71 -2.65 -11.03
CA ARG A 45 21.69 -1.29 -11.59
C ARG A 45 21.52 -1.25 -13.12
N ARG A 46 22.22 -2.10 -13.85
CA ARG A 46 22.12 -2.16 -15.33
C ARG A 46 20.79 -2.77 -15.77
N ALA A 47 20.38 -3.87 -15.14
CA ALA A 47 19.16 -4.58 -15.50
C ALA A 47 17.89 -3.78 -15.16
N LYS A 48 17.97 -2.85 -14.21
CA LYS A 48 16.87 -2.01 -13.73
C LYS A 48 16.98 -0.54 -14.17
N ALA A 49 17.76 -0.25 -15.20
CA ALA A 49 17.96 1.13 -15.66
C ALA A 49 16.66 1.90 -15.98
N PRO A 50 15.63 1.31 -16.64
CA PRO A 50 14.37 1.99 -16.89
C PRO A 50 13.62 2.34 -15.59
N GLU A 51 13.51 1.37 -14.66
CA GLU A 51 12.85 1.58 -13.37
C GLU A 51 13.59 2.63 -12.52
N ILE A 52 14.94 2.62 -12.55
CA ILE A 52 15.77 3.61 -11.86
C ILE A 52 15.53 5.00 -12.44
N GLY A 53 15.48 5.14 -13.76
CA GLY A 53 15.17 6.40 -14.43
C GLY A 53 13.81 6.97 -13.99
N TYR A 54 12.78 6.13 -13.99
CA TYR A 54 11.45 6.50 -13.51
C TYR A 54 11.45 6.91 -12.03
N LEU A 55 12.08 6.12 -11.15
CA LEU A 55 12.15 6.40 -9.71
C LEU A 55 12.96 7.68 -9.43
N THR A 56 14.02 7.93 -10.19
CA THR A 56 14.81 9.17 -10.07
C THR A 56 13.98 10.39 -10.48
N ALA A 57 13.22 10.32 -11.57
CA ALA A 57 12.32 11.40 -11.97
C ALA A 57 11.27 11.69 -10.87
N LYS A 58 10.63 10.64 -10.35
CA LYS A 58 9.65 10.77 -9.24
C LYS A 58 10.29 11.26 -7.94
N SER A 59 11.54 10.90 -7.67
CA SER A 59 12.32 11.38 -6.53
C SER A 59 12.50 12.91 -6.58
N HIS A 60 12.80 13.46 -7.73
CA HIS A 60 12.89 14.93 -7.91
C HIS A 60 11.54 15.63 -7.75
N GLU A 61 10.47 15.01 -8.23
CA GLU A 61 9.10 15.55 -8.14
C GLU A 61 8.58 15.54 -6.69
N LEU A 62 8.77 14.44 -5.96
CA LEU A 62 8.15 14.17 -4.66
C LEU A 62 9.08 14.32 -3.46
N GLY A 63 10.37 14.54 -3.67
CA GLY A 63 11.34 14.87 -2.64
C GLY A 63 11.83 13.69 -1.79
N PHE A 64 11.81 12.45 -2.29
CA PHE A 64 12.34 11.30 -1.57
C PHE A 64 13.70 10.84 -2.14
N PRO A 65 14.65 10.33 -1.31
CA PRO A 65 15.93 9.83 -1.78
C PRO A 65 15.81 8.45 -2.43
N VAL A 66 16.60 8.23 -3.48
CA VAL A 66 16.86 6.91 -4.10
C VAL A 66 18.28 6.49 -3.72
N VAL A 67 18.41 5.34 -3.05
CA VAL A 67 19.67 4.86 -2.46
C VAL A 67 19.99 3.48 -3.03
N PHE A 68 21.25 3.28 -3.42
CA PHE A 68 21.74 1.95 -3.80
C PHE A 68 22.20 1.21 -2.55
N ALA A 69 21.61 0.05 -2.30
CA ALA A 69 21.91 -0.84 -1.19
C ALA A 69 22.61 -2.11 -1.69
N GLU A 70 23.34 -2.77 -0.81
CA GLU A 70 23.88 -4.09 -1.10
C GLU A 70 22.74 -5.13 -1.07
N PRO A 71 22.80 -6.21 -1.89
CA PRO A 71 21.76 -7.23 -1.97
C PRO A 71 21.35 -7.78 -0.60
N GLU A 72 22.34 -8.05 0.26
CA GLU A 72 22.13 -8.62 1.60
C GLU A 72 21.40 -7.64 2.54
N GLU A 73 21.55 -6.34 2.34
CA GLU A 73 20.81 -5.32 3.09
C GLU A 73 19.33 -5.35 2.69
N LEU A 74 19.06 -5.43 1.38
CA LEU A 74 17.70 -5.52 0.87
C LEU A 74 17.00 -6.81 1.37
N ASP A 75 17.68 -7.94 1.26
CA ASP A 75 17.17 -9.25 1.69
C ASP A 75 16.84 -9.30 3.19
N ARG A 76 17.60 -8.57 4.03
CA ARG A 76 17.30 -8.47 5.47
C ARG A 76 16.08 -7.61 5.79
N LEU A 77 15.77 -6.65 4.95
CA LEU A 77 14.66 -5.72 5.15
C LEU A 77 13.33 -6.26 4.59
N THR A 78 13.41 -7.14 3.59
CA THR A 78 12.25 -7.67 2.86
C THR A 78 11.84 -9.06 3.34
N ALA A 79 10.61 -9.45 3.04
CA ALA A 79 10.13 -10.81 3.30
C ALA A 79 10.59 -11.77 2.19
N GLY A 80 11.88 -12.12 2.19
CA GLY A 80 12.50 -13.01 1.21
C GLY A 80 13.03 -12.28 -0.03
N THR A 81 13.46 -13.04 -1.05
CA THR A 81 14.24 -12.57 -2.22
C THR A 81 13.37 -12.14 -3.42
N THR A 82 12.05 -12.06 -3.26
CA THR A 82 11.12 -11.80 -4.39
C THR A 82 10.81 -10.31 -4.62
N HIS A 83 11.58 -9.41 -4.00
CA HIS A 83 11.45 -7.94 -4.13
C HIS A 83 11.93 -7.39 -5.50
N GLY A 84 12.54 -8.22 -6.34
CA GLY A 84 13.00 -7.80 -7.67
C GLY A 84 14.08 -6.71 -7.68
N GLY A 85 14.78 -6.51 -6.55
CA GLY A 85 15.85 -5.53 -6.37
C GLY A 85 15.37 -4.10 -6.10
N ILE A 86 14.10 -3.90 -5.77
CA ILE A 86 13.54 -2.58 -5.44
C ILE A 86 12.65 -2.70 -4.22
N ALA A 87 12.82 -1.80 -3.26
CA ALA A 87 11.93 -1.65 -2.11
C ALA A 87 11.79 -0.17 -1.73
N ALA A 88 10.66 0.21 -1.15
CA ALA A 88 10.42 1.56 -0.66
C ALA A 88 9.98 1.55 0.79
N LEU A 89 10.69 2.29 1.64
CA LEU A 89 10.24 2.60 2.98
C LEU A 89 9.23 3.74 2.90
N CYS A 90 8.06 3.54 3.49
CA CYS A 90 6.94 4.47 3.42
C CYS A 90 6.35 4.75 4.80
N THR A 91 5.64 5.86 4.93
CA THR A 91 4.78 6.12 6.10
C THR A 91 3.62 5.13 6.16
N ASP A 92 2.95 5.05 7.29
CA ASP A 92 1.65 4.39 7.35
C ASP A 92 0.61 5.15 6.52
N ARG A 93 -0.42 4.43 6.08
CA ARG A 93 -1.59 4.99 5.41
C ARG A 93 -2.68 5.25 6.44
N THR A 94 -3.33 6.40 6.35
CA THR A 94 -4.56 6.67 7.10
C THR A 94 -5.75 6.04 6.37
N ILE A 95 -6.48 5.17 7.04
CA ILE A 95 -7.75 4.65 6.52
C ILE A 95 -8.86 5.38 7.26
N PRO A 96 -9.62 6.25 6.59
CA PRO A 96 -10.65 7.04 7.24
C PRO A 96 -11.86 6.17 7.65
N PRO A 97 -12.64 6.60 8.65
CA PRO A 97 -13.93 6.00 8.91
C PRO A 97 -14.88 6.18 7.71
N LEU A 98 -15.76 5.19 7.50
CA LEU A 98 -16.84 5.31 6.52
C LEU A 98 -17.81 6.40 6.96
N SER A 99 -18.21 7.26 6.02
CA SER A 99 -19.25 8.27 6.22
C SER A 99 -20.07 8.45 4.95
N ALA A 100 -21.33 8.83 5.06
CA ALA A 100 -22.28 8.91 3.96
C ALA A 100 -21.83 9.85 2.83
N ASP A 101 -21.13 10.94 3.16
CA ASP A 101 -20.57 11.90 2.20
C ASP A 101 -19.42 11.33 1.32
N ARG A 102 -18.85 10.19 1.73
CA ARG A 102 -17.80 9.46 1.00
C ARG A 102 -18.36 8.33 0.14
N ILE A 103 -19.66 8.04 0.26
CA ILE A 103 -20.33 7.00 -0.51
C ILE A 103 -20.86 7.62 -1.81
N ARG A 104 -20.34 7.19 -2.94
CA ARG A 104 -20.78 7.65 -4.25
C ARG A 104 -22.18 7.07 -4.55
N PRO A 105 -23.15 7.87 -5.03
CA PRO A 105 -24.43 7.36 -5.49
C PRO A 105 -24.26 6.26 -6.55
N CYS A 106 -25.00 5.17 -6.44
CA CYS A 106 -24.88 3.99 -7.32
C CYS A 106 -23.48 3.35 -7.32
N GLY A 107 -22.65 3.62 -6.32
CA GLY A 107 -21.30 3.07 -6.21
C GLY A 107 -21.29 1.59 -5.85
N PHE A 108 -20.27 0.88 -6.28
CA PHE A 108 -20.03 -0.52 -5.94
C PHE A 108 -19.05 -0.61 -4.77
N TYR A 109 -19.53 -0.97 -3.61
CA TYR A 109 -18.73 -1.13 -2.39
C TYR A 109 -18.79 -2.57 -1.90
N VAL A 110 -17.69 -3.04 -1.32
CA VAL A 110 -17.61 -4.38 -0.73
C VAL A 110 -17.09 -4.26 0.71
N CYS A 111 -17.78 -4.92 1.64
CA CYS A 111 -17.32 -5.09 3.00
C CYS A 111 -16.53 -6.42 3.10
N LEU A 112 -15.30 -6.35 3.58
CA LEU A 112 -14.48 -7.53 3.90
C LEU A 112 -14.45 -7.71 5.42
N GLU A 113 -15.15 -8.76 5.89
CA GLU A 113 -15.24 -9.13 7.29
C GLU A 113 -14.54 -10.46 7.55
N GLY A 114 -13.92 -10.59 8.73
CA GLY A 114 -13.34 -11.86 9.22
C GLY A 114 -12.07 -12.35 8.51
N MET A 115 -11.51 -11.58 7.59
CA MET A 115 -10.30 -11.98 6.85
C MET A 115 -9.04 -11.59 7.64
N GLU A 116 -8.32 -12.58 8.18
CA GLU A 116 -7.17 -12.36 9.06
C GLU A 116 -5.83 -12.55 8.35
N ASP A 117 -5.77 -13.43 7.35
CA ASP A 117 -4.56 -13.70 6.58
C ASP A 117 -4.28 -12.57 5.58
N PRO A 118 -3.10 -11.89 5.65
CA PRO A 118 -2.77 -10.77 4.77
C PRO A 118 -2.60 -11.16 3.30
N TYR A 119 -2.24 -12.41 2.99
CA TYR A 119 -2.15 -12.88 1.61
C TYR A 119 -3.55 -13.08 1.01
N ASN A 120 -4.47 -13.70 1.75
CA ASN A 120 -5.86 -13.85 1.32
C ASN A 120 -6.54 -12.50 1.18
N PHE A 121 -6.29 -11.58 2.12
CA PHE A 121 -6.77 -10.21 2.03
C PHE A 121 -6.22 -9.49 0.78
N GLY A 122 -4.91 -9.56 0.52
CA GLY A 122 -4.31 -8.99 -0.67
C GLY A 122 -4.88 -9.55 -1.98
N ASN A 123 -5.12 -10.87 -2.05
CA ASN A 123 -5.75 -11.52 -3.20
C ASN A 123 -7.20 -11.06 -3.41
N ALA A 124 -7.99 -10.91 -2.32
CA ALA A 124 -9.34 -10.37 -2.39
C ALA A 124 -9.33 -8.93 -2.92
N ILE A 125 -8.48 -8.06 -2.37
CA ILE A 125 -8.29 -6.67 -2.84
C ILE A 125 -7.95 -6.62 -4.34
N ARG A 126 -7.05 -7.47 -4.81
CA ARG A 126 -6.69 -7.55 -6.23
C ARG A 126 -7.90 -7.90 -7.11
N SER A 127 -8.70 -8.87 -6.68
CA SER A 127 -9.91 -9.30 -7.39
C SER A 127 -10.97 -8.20 -7.42
N LEU A 128 -11.18 -7.53 -6.29
CA LEU A 128 -12.11 -6.40 -6.17
C LEU A 128 -11.69 -5.21 -7.03
N TYR A 129 -10.39 -4.90 -7.05
CA TYR A 129 -9.85 -3.85 -7.94
C TYR A 129 -10.12 -4.17 -9.41
N ALA A 130 -9.91 -5.42 -9.82
CA ALA A 130 -10.20 -5.87 -11.19
C ALA A 130 -11.70 -5.85 -11.52
N ALA A 131 -12.57 -6.06 -10.51
CA ALA A 131 -14.02 -5.96 -10.64
C ALA A 131 -14.54 -4.51 -10.68
N GLY A 132 -13.69 -3.52 -10.46
CA GLY A 132 -14.04 -2.10 -10.53
C GLY A 132 -14.81 -1.58 -9.33
N VAL A 133 -14.51 -2.07 -8.10
CA VAL A 133 -15.14 -1.53 -6.90
C VAL A 133 -14.75 -0.06 -6.68
N ASP A 134 -15.67 0.73 -6.19
CA ASP A 134 -15.46 2.14 -5.83
C ASP A 134 -14.80 2.32 -4.46
N GLY A 135 -14.93 1.30 -3.58
CA GLY A 135 -14.27 1.29 -2.29
C GLY A 135 -14.47 -0.02 -1.55
N VAL A 136 -13.58 -0.28 -0.59
CA VAL A 136 -13.65 -1.45 0.28
C VAL A 136 -13.79 -0.99 1.72
N VAL A 137 -14.80 -1.54 2.41
CA VAL A 137 -15.03 -1.28 3.83
C VAL A 137 -14.45 -2.43 4.65
N LEU A 138 -13.72 -2.09 5.68
CA LEU A 138 -12.95 -3.00 6.52
C LEU A 138 -13.38 -2.85 7.97
N SER A 139 -13.51 -3.94 8.67
CA SER A 139 -13.61 -3.88 10.14
C SER A 139 -12.28 -3.43 10.76
N PRO A 140 -12.30 -2.65 11.84
CA PRO A 140 -11.09 -2.26 12.55
C PRO A 140 -10.33 -3.52 13.04
N ARG A 141 -9.16 -3.80 12.46
CA ARG A 141 -8.32 -4.95 12.80
C ARG A 141 -6.85 -4.60 12.72
N ASN A 142 -6.00 -5.41 13.35
CA ASN A 142 -4.56 -5.16 13.48
C ASN A 142 -3.70 -5.61 12.29
N TRP A 143 -4.27 -5.86 11.10
CA TRP A 143 -3.51 -6.26 9.89
C TRP A 143 -2.74 -5.10 9.23
N MET A 144 -2.92 -3.87 9.72
CA MET A 144 -2.17 -2.70 9.24
C MET A 144 -0.64 -2.89 9.37
N SER A 145 -0.18 -3.67 10.35
CA SER A 145 1.24 -4.02 10.49
C SER A 145 1.76 -4.91 9.35
N ALA A 146 0.88 -5.57 8.60
CA ALA A 146 1.19 -6.43 7.47
C ALA A 146 0.96 -5.74 6.11
N ALA A 147 0.82 -4.41 6.07
CA ALA A 147 0.46 -3.66 4.86
C ALA A 147 1.43 -3.90 3.68
N GLY A 148 2.72 -4.10 3.93
CA GLY A 148 3.70 -4.47 2.90
C GLY A 148 3.40 -5.83 2.25
N VAL A 149 2.98 -6.82 3.05
CA VAL A 149 2.56 -8.15 2.56
C VAL A 149 1.30 -8.02 1.73
N VAL A 150 0.31 -7.25 2.20
CA VAL A 150 -0.94 -6.98 1.47
C VAL A 150 -0.66 -6.29 0.14
N ALA A 151 0.21 -5.28 0.11
CA ALA A 151 0.59 -4.58 -1.11
C ALA A 151 1.23 -5.53 -2.13
N LYS A 152 2.11 -6.42 -1.68
CA LYS A 152 2.75 -7.44 -2.52
C LYS A 152 1.73 -8.46 -3.05
N ALA A 153 0.91 -9.03 -2.19
CA ALA A 153 -0.10 -10.03 -2.56
C ALA A 153 -1.18 -9.46 -3.49
N SER A 154 -1.55 -8.19 -3.30
CA SER A 154 -2.50 -7.49 -4.18
C SER A 154 -1.87 -6.97 -5.48
N ALA A 155 -0.59 -7.19 -5.73
CA ALA A 155 0.15 -6.56 -6.83
C ALA A 155 0.00 -5.02 -6.84
N GLY A 156 0.02 -4.40 -5.66
CA GLY A 156 -0.12 -2.96 -5.46
C GLY A 156 -1.55 -2.43 -5.51
N CYS A 157 -2.57 -3.26 -5.77
CA CYS A 157 -3.95 -2.80 -5.84
C CYS A 157 -4.45 -2.23 -4.50
N SER A 158 -3.92 -2.70 -3.36
CA SER A 158 -4.25 -2.13 -2.05
C SER A 158 -3.89 -0.65 -1.93
N GLU A 159 -2.86 -0.21 -2.63
CA GLU A 159 -2.44 1.18 -2.62
C GLU A 159 -3.33 2.09 -3.48
N LYS A 160 -4.10 1.51 -4.42
CA LYS A 160 -4.94 2.23 -5.39
C LYS A 160 -6.40 2.32 -5.01
N LEU A 161 -6.90 1.41 -4.15
CA LEU A 161 -8.31 1.39 -3.77
C LEU A 161 -8.62 2.34 -2.62
N PRO A 162 -9.74 3.07 -2.66
CA PRO A 162 -10.31 3.70 -1.48
C PRO A 162 -10.66 2.64 -0.44
N LEU A 163 -10.12 2.80 0.78
CA LEU A 163 -10.37 1.94 1.92
C LEU A 163 -11.05 2.75 3.02
N PHE A 164 -12.02 2.16 3.71
CA PHE A 164 -12.76 2.77 4.80
C PHE A 164 -12.85 1.83 5.99
N LEU A 165 -12.93 2.38 7.21
CA LEU A 165 -13.16 1.60 8.42
C LEU A 165 -14.61 1.76 8.87
N ALA A 166 -15.29 0.64 9.12
CA ALA A 166 -16.58 0.61 9.78
C ALA A 166 -16.82 -0.75 10.44
N ASP A 167 -17.54 -0.75 11.55
CA ASP A 167 -18.23 -1.94 12.04
C ASP A 167 -19.57 -2.13 11.28
N ALA A 168 -20.23 -3.25 11.50
CA ALA A 168 -21.47 -3.59 10.79
C ALA A 168 -22.59 -2.56 11.00
N ASP A 169 -22.75 -2.03 12.22
CA ASP A 169 -23.79 -1.06 12.54
C ASP A 169 -23.53 0.28 11.86
N THR A 170 -22.29 0.75 11.90
CA THR A 170 -21.85 1.96 11.19
C THR A 170 -22.03 1.80 9.68
N LEU A 171 -21.61 0.67 9.12
CA LEU A 171 -21.76 0.37 7.68
C LEU A 171 -23.24 0.51 7.26
N ILE A 172 -24.15 -0.17 7.95
CA ILE A 172 -25.60 -0.13 7.63
C ILE A 172 -26.15 1.31 7.75
N ARG A 173 -25.76 2.03 8.80
CA ARG A 173 -26.22 3.41 9.04
C ARG A 173 -25.75 4.34 7.92
N GLU A 174 -24.46 4.31 7.57
CA GLU A 174 -23.90 5.24 6.60
C GLU A 174 -24.41 4.96 5.18
N PHE A 175 -24.57 3.69 4.78
CA PHE A 175 -25.16 3.36 3.48
C PHE A 175 -26.64 3.76 3.39
N ARG A 176 -27.42 3.62 4.46
CA ARG A 176 -28.82 4.11 4.49
C ARG A 176 -28.90 5.64 4.42
N ALA A 177 -27.94 6.33 5.02
CA ALA A 177 -27.90 7.79 4.98
C ALA A 177 -27.47 8.33 3.61
N ALA A 178 -26.70 7.55 2.86
CA ALA A 178 -26.27 7.91 1.51
C ALA A 178 -27.34 7.67 0.41
N GLY A 179 -28.42 6.95 0.70
CA GLY A 179 -29.55 6.62 -0.22
C GLY A 179 -29.44 5.20 -0.71
#